data_cfde9bb65b40055bc04b51aac83dc1f8
#
_entry.id   cfde9bb65b40055bc04b51aac83dc1f8
#
_cell.length_a   1.000
_cell.length_b   1.000
_cell.length_c   1.000
_cell.angle_alpha   90.00
_cell.angle_beta   90.00
_cell.angle_gamma   90.00
#
_symmetry.space_group_name_H-M   'P 1'
#
loop_
_entity.id
_entity.type
_entity.pdbx_description
1 polymer ?
#
loop_
_entity_poly.entity_id
_entity_poly.type
_entity_poly.pdbx_seq_one_letter_code
_entity_poly.pdbx_strand_id
1 'polypeptide(L)'
;NAIPKQQIATNITNQGNLIISTQVVNEVCSNLIRKAGFNNLQIQNLLEEFTQGCEILPVSLETLEYAVKLRDRYLISFWDSLIVASAVLGDATILYSEDMQDGLIINNSLQVINPFKDLNS
;
A
#
# COMPACT_ATOMS: atom_id res chain seq x y z
N ASN A 1 4.46 -4.25 -18.99
CA ASN A 1 5.64 -5.02 -18.66
C ASN A 1 6.22 -4.64 -17.30
N ALA A 2 7.11 -5.47 -16.78
CA ALA A 2 7.60 -5.31 -15.40
C ALA A 2 8.54 -4.13 -15.21
N ILE A 3 9.34 -3.78 -16.23
CA ILE A 3 10.36 -2.72 -16.09
C ILE A 3 9.74 -1.34 -15.86
N PRO A 4 8.76 -0.89 -16.64
CA PRO A 4 8.11 0.39 -16.36
C PRO A 4 7.43 0.44 -15.00
N LYS A 5 6.78 -0.64 -14.57
CA LYS A 5 6.17 -0.70 -13.24
C LYS A 5 7.20 -0.61 -12.14
N GLN A 6 8.32 -1.31 -12.27
CA GLN A 6 9.42 -1.26 -11.30
C GLN A 6 10.00 0.16 -11.19
N GLN A 7 10.18 0.82 -12.32
CA GLN A 7 10.69 2.18 -12.34
C GLN A 7 9.74 3.16 -11.67
N ILE A 8 8.44 3.05 -11.94
CA ILE A 8 7.43 3.90 -11.31
C ILE A 8 7.42 3.67 -9.81
N ALA A 9 7.42 2.40 -9.38
CA ALA A 9 7.43 2.06 -7.95
C ALA A 9 8.69 2.61 -7.26
N THR A 10 9.86 2.50 -7.90
CA THR A 10 11.11 3.03 -7.37
C THR A 10 11.02 4.55 -7.22
N ASN A 11 10.49 5.24 -8.23
CA ASN A 11 10.34 6.70 -8.18
C ASN A 11 9.41 7.13 -7.05
N ILE A 12 8.30 6.41 -6.85
CA ILE A 12 7.37 6.69 -5.76
C ILE A 12 8.04 6.51 -4.41
N THR A 13 8.78 5.41 -4.23
CA THR A 13 9.48 5.11 -2.99
C THR A 13 10.54 6.19 -2.69
N ASN A 14 11.22 6.68 -3.71
CA ASN A 14 12.27 7.69 -3.55
C ASN A 14 11.76 9.09 -3.27
N GLN A 15 10.46 9.33 -3.39
CA GLN A 15 9.88 10.64 -3.06
C GLN A 15 9.92 10.94 -1.57
N GLY A 16 10.11 9.93 -0.72
CA GLY A 16 9.98 10.08 0.72
C GLY A 16 8.52 10.29 1.13
N ASN A 17 8.26 10.37 2.40
CA ASN A 17 6.92 10.63 2.96
C ASN A 17 5.85 9.61 2.54
N LEU A 18 6.25 8.42 2.12
CA LEU A 18 5.30 7.34 1.85
C LEU A 18 4.92 6.64 3.14
N ILE A 19 3.64 6.33 3.24
CA ILE A 19 3.09 5.55 4.36
C ILE A 19 2.64 4.20 3.80
N ILE A 20 3.07 3.12 4.44
CA ILE A 20 2.71 1.77 4.05
C ILE A 20 2.34 0.98 5.30
N SER A 21 1.32 0.13 5.22
CA SER A 21 0.93 -0.70 6.35
C SER A 21 1.79 -1.97 6.44
N THR A 22 1.90 -2.52 7.65
CA THR A 22 2.56 -3.83 7.84
C THR A 22 1.88 -4.92 7.04
N GLN A 23 0.57 -4.79 6.80
CA GLN A 23 -0.17 -5.73 5.96
C GLN A 23 0.37 -5.77 4.54
N VAL A 24 0.61 -4.59 3.94
CA VAL A 24 1.15 -4.49 2.58
C VAL A 24 2.58 -5.00 2.53
N VAL A 25 3.40 -4.66 3.53
CA VAL A 25 4.77 -5.17 3.62
C VAL A 25 4.77 -6.70 3.66
N ASN A 26 3.90 -7.29 4.49
CA ASN A 26 3.78 -8.74 4.60
C ASN A 26 3.39 -9.38 3.25
N GLU A 27 2.45 -8.77 2.54
CA GLU A 27 2.01 -9.27 1.24
C GLU A 27 3.13 -9.22 0.21
N VAL A 28 3.86 -8.11 0.17
CA VAL A 28 5.00 -7.97 -0.76
C VAL A 28 6.06 -9.03 -0.47
N CYS A 29 6.43 -9.20 0.79
CA CYS A 29 7.42 -10.21 1.18
C CYS A 29 6.95 -11.62 0.82
N SER A 30 5.70 -11.95 1.11
CA SER A 30 5.13 -13.26 0.82
C SER A 30 5.14 -13.55 -0.68
N ASN A 31 4.79 -12.56 -1.49
CA ASN A 31 4.79 -12.71 -2.94
C ASN A 31 6.20 -12.90 -3.50
N LEU A 32 7.19 -12.18 -2.98
CA LEU A 32 8.56 -12.31 -3.45
C LEU A 32 9.16 -13.66 -3.08
N ILE A 33 8.86 -14.18 -1.89
CA ILE A 33 9.30 -15.52 -1.49
C ILE A 33 8.67 -16.56 -2.41
N ARG A 34 7.37 -16.47 -2.63
CA ARG A 34 6.62 -17.48 -3.37
C ARG A 34 6.87 -17.44 -4.87
N LYS A 35 6.91 -16.25 -5.47
CA LYS A 35 6.95 -16.08 -6.93
C LYS A 35 8.35 -15.81 -7.47
N ALA A 36 9.20 -15.13 -6.71
CA ALA A 36 10.54 -14.74 -7.15
C ALA A 36 11.66 -15.51 -6.45
N GLY A 37 11.32 -16.40 -5.51
CA GLY A 37 12.32 -17.23 -4.83
C GLY A 37 13.25 -16.46 -3.91
N PHE A 38 12.82 -15.32 -3.37
CA PHE A 38 13.66 -14.53 -2.45
C PHE A 38 14.04 -15.36 -1.23
N ASN A 39 15.31 -15.30 -0.85
CA ASN A 39 15.81 -15.90 0.38
C ASN A 39 15.70 -14.91 1.55
N ASN A 40 16.01 -15.39 2.75
CA ASN A 40 15.86 -14.57 3.96
C ASN A 40 16.71 -13.30 3.94
N LEU A 41 17.91 -13.37 3.38
CA LEU A 41 18.77 -12.19 3.29
C LEU A 41 18.16 -11.13 2.37
N GLN A 42 17.60 -11.55 1.24
CA GLN A 42 16.93 -10.63 0.31
C GLN A 42 15.73 -9.96 0.95
N ILE A 43 14.92 -10.74 1.71
CA ILE A 43 13.77 -10.19 2.43
C ILE A 43 14.23 -9.21 3.51
N GLN A 44 15.29 -9.55 4.25
CA GLN A 44 15.82 -8.66 5.29
C GLN A 44 16.28 -7.33 4.69
N ASN A 45 16.98 -7.37 3.55
CA ASN A 45 17.40 -6.15 2.86
C ASN A 45 16.21 -5.32 2.38
N LEU A 46 15.17 -5.98 1.89
CA LEU A 46 13.95 -5.30 1.46
C LEU A 46 13.27 -4.59 2.63
N LEU A 47 13.18 -5.26 3.78
CA LEU A 47 12.59 -4.64 4.98
C LEU A 47 13.38 -3.41 5.41
N GLU A 48 14.70 -3.45 5.32
CA GLU A 48 15.53 -2.28 5.62
C GLU A 48 15.23 -1.12 4.66
N GLU A 49 15.06 -1.41 3.38
CA GLU A 49 14.71 -0.39 2.39
C GLU A 49 13.34 0.24 2.71
N PHE A 50 12.36 -0.57 3.10
CA PHE A 50 11.06 -0.05 3.49
C PHE A 50 11.16 0.85 4.73
N THR A 51 11.92 0.45 5.74
CA THR A 51 12.05 1.25 6.96
C THR A 51 12.79 2.55 6.74
N GLN A 52 13.68 2.61 5.75
CA GLN A 52 14.40 3.83 5.41
C GLN A 52 13.60 4.76 4.51
N GLY A 53 12.79 4.20 3.61
CA GLY A 53 12.07 4.98 2.60
C GLY A 53 10.61 5.28 2.92
N CYS A 54 10.02 4.60 3.91
CA CYS A 54 8.59 4.70 4.20
C CYS A 54 8.33 4.77 5.70
N GLU A 55 7.24 5.42 6.07
CA GLU A 55 6.68 5.26 7.41
C GLU A 55 5.82 4.00 7.41
N ILE A 56 6.16 3.03 8.26
CA ILE A 56 5.42 1.77 8.33
C ILE A 56 4.48 1.83 9.52
N LEU A 57 3.17 1.70 9.24
CA LEU A 57 2.13 1.74 10.25
C LEU A 57 1.64 0.32 10.56
N PRO A 58 1.59 -0.05 11.85
CA PRO A 58 1.06 -1.35 12.24
C PRO A 58 -0.46 -1.40 12.05
N VAL A 59 -0.97 -2.57 11.70
CA VAL A 59 -2.41 -2.82 11.74
C VAL A 59 -2.77 -3.13 13.20
N SER A 60 -3.43 -2.18 13.84
CA SER A 60 -3.83 -2.27 15.24
C SER A 60 -5.33 -2.59 15.34
N LEU A 61 -5.82 -2.80 16.56
CA LEU A 61 -7.26 -2.95 16.79
C LEU A 61 -8.03 -1.72 16.31
N GLU A 62 -7.50 -0.53 16.56
CA GLU A 62 -8.10 0.71 16.06
C GLU A 62 -8.24 0.70 14.54
N THR A 63 -7.20 0.22 13.84
CA THR A 63 -7.24 0.09 12.38
C THR A 63 -8.35 -0.85 11.95
N LEU A 64 -8.47 -2.00 12.61
CA LEU A 64 -9.51 -2.99 12.31
C LEU A 64 -10.91 -2.42 12.53
N GLU A 65 -11.12 -1.73 13.63
CA GLU A 65 -12.42 -1.13 13.95
C GLU A 65 -12.80 -0.07 12.93
N TYR A 66 -11.85 0.76 12.54
CA TYR A 66 -12.09 1.79 11.54
C TYR A 66 -12.34 1.19 10.15
N ALA A 67 -11.64 0.12 9.81
CA ALA A 67 -11.82 -0.59 8.54
C ALA A 67 -13.27 -1.09 8.38
N VAL A 68 -13.87 -1.59 9.45
CA VAL A 68 -15.27 -2.05 9.41
C VAL A 68 -16.20 -0.90 9.01
N LYS A 69 -15.99 0.28 9.58
CA LYS A 69 -16.80 1.47 9.25
C LYS A 69 -16.62 1.90 7.81
N LEU A 70 -15.38 1.87 7.31
CA LEU A 70 -15.09 2.24 5.93
C LEU A 70 -15.68 1.24 4.94
N ARG A 71 -15.60 -0.04 5.25
CA ARG A 71 -16.16 -1.09 4.41
C ARG A 71 -17.68 -0.90 4.24
N ASP A 72 -18.36 -0.56 5.31
CA ASP A 72 -19.80 -0.32 5.27
C ASP A 72 -20.13 0.90 4.40
N ARG A 73 -19.34 1.97 4.54
CA ARG A 73 -19.63 3.24 3.87
C ARG A 73 -19.25 3.23 2.38
N TYR A 74 -18.15 2.59 2.02
CA TYR A 74 -17.61 2.67 0.67
C TYR A 74 -17.74 1.39 -0.16
N LEU A 75 -18.29 0.33 0.41
CA LEU A 75 -18.54 -0.94 -0.28
C LEU A 75 -17.26 -1.54 -0.89
N ILE A 76 -16.18 -1.48 -0.15
CA ILE A 76 -14.90 -2.07 -0.52
C ILE A 76 -14.66 -3.36 0.26
N SER A 77 -13.72 -4.20 -0.21
CA SER A 77 -13.38 -5.43 0.49
C SER A 77 -12.81 -5.12 1.88
N PHE A 78 -12.85 -6.10 2.78
CA PHE A 78 -12.26 -5.91 4.10
C PHE A 78 -10.74 -5.69 4.01
N TRP A 79 -10.08 -6.41 3.10
CA TRP A 79 -8.65 -6.24 2.86
C TRP A 79 -8.32 -4.81 2.44
N ASP A 80 -9.04 -4.29 1.44
CA ASP A 80 -8.84 -2.92 0.98
C ASP A 80 -9.18 -1.90 2.06
N SER A 81 -10.21 -2.18 2.87
CA SER A 81 -10.60 -1.27 3.94
C SER A 81 -9.53 -1.17 5.03
N LEU A 82 -8.76 -2.24 5.29
CA LEU A 82 -7.62 -2.19 6.20
C LEU A 82 -6.52 -1.28 5.67
N ILE A 83 -6.24 -1.36 4.38
CA ILE A 83 -5.23 -0.51 3.73
C ILE A 83 -5.67 0.96 3.79
N VAL A 84 -6.93 1.23 3.46
CA VAL A 84 -7.48 2.58 3.51
C VAL A 84 -7.47 3.11 4.94
N ALA A 85 -7.88 2.29 5.91
CA ALA A 85 -7.89 2.69 7.33
C ALA A 85 -6.49 3.09 7.80
N SER A 86 -5.48 2.30 7.45
CA SER A 86 -4.09 2.62 7.79
C SER A 86 -3.67 3.96 7.20
N ALA A 87 -4.03 4.22 5.95
CA ALA A 87 -3.69 5.46 5.27
C ALA A 87 -4.37 6.67 5.94
N VAL A 88 -5.66 6.55 6.25
CA VAL A 88 -6.40 7.64 6.91
C VAL A 88 -5.85 7.91 8.30
N LEU A 89 -5.62 6.87 9.10
CA LEU A 89 -5.09 7.03 10.46
C LEU A 89 -3.67 7.57 10.45
N GLY A 90 -2.93 7.37 9.37
CA GLY A 90 -1.60 7.94 9.19
C GLY A 90 -1.60 9.33 8.56
N ASP A 91 -2.78 9.93 8.38
CA ASP A 91 -2.95 11.27 7.77
C ASP A 91 -2.43 11.35 6.33
N ALA A 92 -2.46 10.24 5.62
CA ALA A 92 -2.08 10.22 4.20
C ALA A 92 -3.12 10.99 3.37
N THR A 93 -2.68 11.61 2.30
CA THR A 93 -3.56 12.28 1.34
C THR A 93 -3.66 11.51 0.03
N ILE A 94 -2.73 10.61 -0.22
CA ILE A 94 -2.70 9.79 -1.43
C ILE A 94 -2.46 8.34 -1.03
N LEU A 95 -3.24 7.43 -1.62
CA LEU A 95 -3.06 5.99 -1.50
C LEU A 95 -2.85 5.42 -2.90
N TYR A 96 -1.68 4.83 -3.13
CA TYR A 96 -1.39 4.15 -4.40
C TYR A 96 -1.92 2.72 -4.37
N SER A 97 -2.75 2.36 -5.32
CA SER A 97 -3.32 1.02 -5.42
C SER A 97 -3.65 0.68 -6.88
N GLU A 98 -3.26 -0.52 -7.32
CA GLU A 98 -3.66 -1.03 -8.63
C GLU A 98 -5.08 -1.60 -8.63
N ASP A 99 -5.52 -2.12 -7.50
CA ASP A 99 -6.75 -2.93 -7.43
C ASP A 99 -7.99 -2.12 -7.09
N MET A 100 -7.83 -0.98 -6.45
CA MET A 100 -8.95 -0.13 -6.06
C MET A 100 -9.29 0.84 -7.18
N GLN A 101 -10.51 1.38 -7.11
CA GLN A 101 -10.97 2.36 -8.10
C GLN A 101 -10.07 3.60 -8.10
N ASP A 102 -9.45 3.88 -9.25
CA ASP A 102 -8.65 5.09 -9.43
C ASP A 102 -9.52 6.32 -9.29
N GLY A 103 -9.04 7.29 -8.51
CA GLY A 103 -9.77 8.53 -8.26
C GLY A 103 -10.76 8.48 -7.09
N LEU A 104 -10.94 7.32 -6.45
CA LEU A 104 -11.81 7.20 -5.28
C LEU A 104 -11.33 8.15 -4.17
N ILE A 105 -12.26 8.89 -3.59
CA ILE A 105 -11.96 9.84 -2.52
C ILE A 105 -12.61 9.35 -1.23
N ILE A 106 -11.81 9.22 -0.18
CA ILE A 106 -12.25 8.77 1.14
C ILE A 106 -12.27 9.96 2.10
N ASN A 107 -13.42 10.22 2.72
CA ASN A 107 -13.61 11.27 3.72
C ASN A 107 -13.15 12.66 3.25
N ASN A 108 -13.21 12.92 1.95
CA ASN A 108 -12.78 14.18 1.32
C ASN A 108 -11.29 14.51 1.53
N SER A 109 -10.48 13.58 2.01
CA SER A 109 -9.08 13.87 2.35
C SER A 109 -8.07 12.91 1.74
N LEU A 110 -8.47 11.67 1.43
CA LEU A 110 -7.58 10.66 0.87
C LEU A 110 -8.04 10.32 -0.54
N GLN A 111 -7.12 10.43 -1.50
CA GLN A 111 -7.41 10.04 -2.88
C GLN A 111 -6.66 8.77 -3.25
N VAL A 112 -7.37 7.81 -3.83
CA VAL A 112 -6.77 6.59 -4.36
C VAL A 112 -6.29 6.85 -5.78
N ILE A 113 -5.04 6.50 -6.06
CA ILE A 113 -4.43 6.69 -7.38
C ILE A 113 -3.80 5.37 -7.82
N ASN A 114 -4.12 4.94 -9.04
CA ASN A 114 -3.42 3.83 -9.66
C ASN A 114 -2.18 4.37 -10.39
N PRO A 115 -0.96 4.13 -9.86
CA PRO A 115 0.25 4.68 -10.46
C PRO A 115 0.60 4.03 -11.81
N PHE A 116 -0.05 2.92 -12.14
CA PHE A 116 0.20 2.15 -13.35
C PHE A 116 -0.94 2.25 -14.37
N LYS A 117 -1.85 3.19 -14.17
CA LYS A 117 -3.05 3.32 -15.01
C LYS A 117 -2.72 3.43 -16.49
N ASP A 118 -1.74 4.24 -16.83
CA ASP A 118 -1.35 4.47 -18.23
C ASP A 118 -0.68 3.24 -18.84
N LEU A 119 -0.10 2.37 -18.01
CA LEU A 119 0.51 1.12 -18.49
C LEU A 119 -0.52 0.02 -18.70
N ASN A 120 -1.68 0.13 -18.06
CA ASN A 120 -2.74 -0.88 -18.12
C ASN A 120 -3.85 -0.54 -19.13
N SER A 121 -3.80 0.64 -19.72
CA SER A 121 -4.82 1.11 -20.66
C SER A 121 -4.53 0.77 -22.14
#